data_c40d13efb90413aa20ed7aa81741148e
#
_entry.id   c40d13efb90413aa20ed7aa81741148e
#
_cell.length_a   1.000
_cell.length_b   1.000
_cell.length_c   1.000
_cell.angle_alpha   90.00
_cell.angle_beta   90.00
_cell.angle_gamma   90.00
#
_symmetry.space_group_name_H-M   'P 1'
#
loop_
_entity.id
_entity.type
_entity.pdbx_description
1 polymer ?
#
loop_
_entity_poly.entity_id
_entity_poly.type
_entity_poly.pdbx_seq_one_letter_code
_entity_poly.pdbx_strand_id
1 'polypeptide(L)'
;MADFDLTTPQGRRSTYLNYLWNDHAYLRLRFQNAHWVSDELVRTNQPWPHQLKAWRDAGIKTIINLRGGFDASFYALEKDACEALGLKLVDFTVTSREVPSRAQVFGAKTLFETIEYPALMHCKSGADRAGVMSVLYDYFRLGKPIREAVKQLSLRYLHMSAGKTGVLDYTFERYLEDAEPKGVSFEDWVMSDAYDPPKMKADFRSKWWGTLLTEKMLKRE
;
A
#
# COMPACT_ATOMS: atom_id res chain seq x y z
N MET A 1 -14.32 -20.62 -7.25
CA MET A 1 -14.10 -19.56 -6.24
C MET A 1 -14.32 -20.20 -4.88
N ALA A 2 -13.43 -20.01 -3.91
CA ALA A 2 -13.71 -20.48 -2.56
C ALA A 2 -14.79 -19.56 -1.98
N ASP A 3 -15.94 -20.12 -1.71
CA ASP A 3 -17.03 -19.39 -1.07
C ASP A 3 -16.78 -19.43 0.44
N PHE A 4 -16.39 -18.30 1.01
CA PHE A 4 -16.14 -18.16 2.45
C PHE A 4 -17.45 -17.90 3.17
N ASP A 5 -18.16 -18.97 3.53
CA ASP A 5 -19.42 -18.88 4.28
C ASP A 5 -19.15 -18.42 5.72
N LEU A 6 -19.52 -17.19 6.04
CA LEU A 6 -19.44 -16.61 7.38
C LEU A 6 -20.77 -16.70 8.16
N THR A 7 -21.81 -17.30 7.57
CA THR A 7 -23.13 -17.41 8.21
C THR A 7 -23.20 -18.54 9.22
N THR A 8 -22.37 -19.60 9.05
CA THR A 8 -22.31 -20.75 9.94
C THR A 8 -21.06 -20.72 10.84
N PRO A 9 -21.12 -21.25 12.07
CA PRO A 9 -19.95 -21.36 12.94
C PRO A 9 -18.80 -22.17 12.31
N GLN A 10 -19.11 -23.22 11.56
CA GLN A 10 -18.13 -24.05 10.91
C GLN A 10 -17.46 -23.32 9.74
N GLY A 11 -18.22 -22.64 8.90
CA GLY A 11 -17.70 -21.83 7.78
C GLY A 11 -16.84 -20.68 8.30
N ARG A 12 -17.28 -19.99 9.35
CA ARG A 12 -16.49 -18.94 10.00
C ARG A 12 -15.16 -19.49 10.52
N ARG A 13 -15.17 -20.65 11.22
CA ARG A 13 -13.94 -21.28 11.72
C ARG A 13 -13.00 -21.64 10.57
N SER A 14 -13.49 -22.25 9.49
CA SER A 14 -12.66 -22.63 8.32
C SER A 14 -12.06 -21.39 7.64
N THR A 15 -12.80 -20.30 7.52
CA THR A 15 -12.31 -19.02 6.96
C THR A 15 -11.20 -18.41 7.82
N TYR A 16 -11.35 -18.42 9.15
CA TYR A 16 -10.28 -17.98 10.06
C TYR A 16 -9.02 -18.84 9.95
N LEU A 17 -9.16 -20.16 9.84
CA LEU A 17 -8.02 -21.07 9.66
C LEU A 17 -7.35 -20.84 8.31
N ASN A 18 -8.13 -20.64 7.24
CA ASN A 18 -7.60 -20.28 5.93
C ASN A 18 -6.81 -18.95 6.00
N TYR A 19 -7.37 -17.92 6.61
CA TYR A 19 -6.69 -16.64 6.81
C TYR A 19 -5.40 -16.82 7.62
N LEU A 20 -5.45 -17.57 8.72
CA LEU A 20 -4.32 -17.80 9.60
C LEU A 20 -3.12 -18.41 8.85
N TRP A 21 -3.37 -19.48 8.09
CA TRP A 21 -2.30 -20.27 7.46
C TRP A 21 -1.98 -19.85 6.04
N ASN A 22 -2.96 -19.69 5.17
CA ASN A 22 -2.72 -19.38 3.75
C ASN A 22 -2.27 -17.94 3.51
N ASP A 23 -2.75 -16.99 4.32
CA ASP A 23 -2.28 -15.61 4.26
C ASP A 23 -1.14 -15.32 5.24
N HIS A 24 -0.68 -16.33 6.01
CA HIS A 24 0.31 -16.17 7.07
C HIS A 24 -0.08 -15.11 8.10
N ALA A 25 -1.36 -15.02 8.43
CA ALA A 25 -1.89 -13.97 9.27
C ALA A 25 -1.44 -14.11 10.74
N TYR A 26 -0.94 -15.27 11.16
CA TYR A 26 -0.34 -15.48 12.48
C TYR A 26 0.79 -14.48 12.77
N LEU A 27 1.53 -14.01 11.76
CA LEU A 27 2.57 -12.99 11.91
C LEU A 27 2.00 -11.62 12.33
N ARG A 28 0.70 -11.39 12.10
CA ARG A 28 0.02 -10.12 12.34
C ARG A 28 -0.91 -10.14 13.56
N LEU A 29 -0.93 -11.23 14.32
CA LEU A 29 -1.78 -11.34 15.51
C LEU A 29 -1.45 -10.25 16.56
N ARG A 30 -0.18 -9.92 16.72
CA ARG A 30 0.30 -8.92 17.69
C ARG A 30 1.02 -7.74 17.04
N PHE A 31 1.63 -7.96 15.88
CA PHE A 31 2.39 -6.94 15.17
C PHE A 31 1.55 -6.31 14.06
N GLN A 32 1.22 -5.02 14.20
CA GLN A 32 0.36 -4.32 13.24
C GLN A 32 1.09 -3.46 12.22
N ASN A 33 2.40 -3.21 12.38
CA ASN A 33 3.16 -2.23 11.59
C ASN A 33 2.38 -0.91 11.46
N ALA A 34 1.82 -0.44 12.58
CA ALA A 34 0.93 0.69 12.62
C ALA A 34 1.70 1.99 12.83
N HIS A 35 1.52 2.96 11.92
CA HIS A 35 2.16 4.26 11.98
C HIS A 35 1.17 5.35 11.52
N TRP A 36 0.99 6.37 12.33
CA TRP A 36 0.23 7.54 11.93
C TRP A 36 1.01 8.35 10.88
N VAL A 37 0.37 8.62 9.75
CA VAL A 37 0.90 9.48 8.68
C VAL A 37 0.55 10.94 9.00
N SER A 38 -0.61 11.16 9.57
CA SER A 38 -1.12 12.43 10.10
C SER A 38 -2.08 12.14 11.26
N ASP A 39 -2.66 13.18 11.85
CA ASP A 39 -3.68 13.05 12.92
C ASP A 39 -4.96 12.35 12.44
N GLU A 40 -5.15 12.22 11.13
CA GLU A 40 -6.38 11.66 10.54
C GLU A 40 -6.16 10.38 9.69
N LEU A 41 -4.92 9.98 9.42
CA LEU A 41 -4.62 8.76 8.63
C LEU A 41 -3.56 7.90 9.31
N VAL A 42 -3.90 6.63 9.57
CA VAL A 42 -2.97 5.60 10.02
C VAL A 42 -2.74 4.57 8.91
N ARG A 43 -1.48 4.15 8.71
CA ARG A 43 -1.11 3.03 7.85
C ARG A 43 -0.80 1.80 8.69
N THR A 44 -1.23 0.61 8.22
CA THR A 44 -1.00 -0.66 8.93
C THR A 44 -0.76 -1.82 7.97
N ASN A 45 -0.40 -3.01 8.52
CA ASN A 45 -0.59 -4.27 7.80
C ASN A 45 -2.07 -4.68 7.82
N GLN A 46 -2.42 -5.81 7.15
CA GLN A 46 -3.79 -6.32 7.15
C GLN A 46 -4.30 -6.58 8.58
N PRO A 47 -5.30 -5.83 9.05
CA PRO A 47 -5.83 -6.02 10.41
C PRO A 47 -6.67 -7.29 10.53
N TRP A 48 -6.70 -7.85 11.74
CA TRP A 48 -7.65 -8.87 12.13
C TRP A 48 -9.00 -8.24 12.55
N PRO A 49 -10.12 -8.97 12.49
CA PRO A 49 -11.42 -8.45 12.94
C PRO A 49 -11.41 -7.82 14.35
N HIS A 50 -10.70 -8.43 15.30
CA HIS A 50 -10.58 -7.86 16.65
C HIS A 50 -9.75 -6.57 16.69
N GLN A 51 -8.77 -6.43 15.77
CA GLN A 51 -7.99 -5.20 15.62
C GLN A 51 -8.82 -4.10 14.97
N LEU A 52 -9.68 -4.43 13.98
CA LEU A 52 -10.64 -3.48 13.41
C LEU A 52 -11.58 -2.94 14.48
N LYS A 53 -12.04 -3.80 15.41
CA LYS A 53 -12.84 -3.34 16.55
C LYS A 53 -12.07 -2.32 17.40
N ALA A 54 -10.82 -2.60 17.74
CA ALA A 54 -9.99 -1.67 18.50
C ALA A 54 -9.78 -0.34 17.78
N TRP A 55 -9.56 -0.36 16.46
CA TRP A 55 -9.42 0.84 15.65
C TRP A 55 -10.73 1.65 15.57
N ARG A 56 -11.88 0.98 15.42
CA ARG A 56 -13.19 1.63 15.49
C ARG A 56 -13.39 2.31 16.85
N ASP A 57 -13.06 1.62 17.94
CA ASP A 57 -13.18 2.16 19.28
C ASP A 57 -12.22 3.34 19.53
N ALA A 58 -11.10 3.41 18.78
CA ALA A 58 -10.18 4.55 18.73
C ALA A 58 -10.63 5.68 17.78
N GLY A 59 -11.82 5.58 17.15
CA GLY A 59 -12.43 6.63 16.35
C GLY A 59 -12.24 6.49 14.84
N ILE A 60 -11.58 5.44 14.33
CA ILE A 60 -11.48 5.19 12.87
C ILE A 60 -12.88 4.98 12.29
N LYS A 61 -13.15 5.61 11.15
CA LYS A 61 -14.42 5.56 10.43
C LYS A 61 -14.29 4.81 9.10
N THR A 62 -13.17 4.98 8.40
CA THR A 62 -12.94 4.39 7.08
C THR A 62 -11.74 3.43 7.12
N ILE A 63 -11.92 2.26 6.50
CA ILE A 63 -10.85 1.29 6.22
C ILE A 63 -10.58 1.32 4.72
N ILE A 64 -9.31 1.51 4.34
CA ILE A 64 -8.87 1.53 2.95
C ILE A 64 -8.07 0.27 2.67
N ASN A 65 -8.66 -0.66 1.90
CA ASN A 65 -8.01 -1.89 1.46
C ASN A 65 -7.22 -1.65 0.17
N LEU A 66 -5.89 -1.75 0.25
CA LEU A 66 -4.99 -1.62 -0.90
C LEU A 66 -4.64 -2.95 -1.58
N ARG A 67 -5.20 -4.07 -1.10
CA ARG A 67 -4.78 -5.41 -1.54
C ARG A 67 -5.59 -5.93 -2.73
N GLY A 68 -6.85 -5.53 -2.87
CA GLY A 68 -7.81 -6.31 -3.65
C GLY A 68 -8.05 -7.68 -3.00
N GLY A 69 -8.16 -8.75 -3.79
CA GLY A 69 -8.33 -10.11 -3.27
C GLY A 69 -9.74 -10.35 -2.74
N PHE A 70 -10.74 -9.91 -3.49
CA PHE A 70 -12.16 -9.92 -3.14
C PHE A 70 -12.75 -11.33 -2.94
N ASP A 71 -12.05 -12.34 -3.42
CA ASP A 71 -12.37 -13.77 -3.27
C ASP A 71 -11.51 -14.49 -2.20
N ALA A 72 -10.79 -13.73 -1.38
CA ALA A 72 -9.89 -14.27 -0.36
C ALA A 72 -10.50 -14.21 1.04
N SER A 73 -10.08 -15.15 1.91
CA SER A 73 -10.55 -15.23 3.30
C SER A 73 -10.31 -13.96 4.10
N PHE A 74 -9.17 -13.29 3.88
CA PHE A 74 -8.86 -12.04 4.57
C PHE A 74 -9.86 -10.92 4.22
N TYR A 75 -10.29 -10.85 2.95
CA TYR A 75 -11.26 -9.85 2.52
C TYR A 75 -12.67 -10.17 3.04
N ALA A 76 -13.08 -11.43 2.98
CA ALA A 76 -14.37 -11.85 3.52
C ALA A 76 -14.49 -11.49 5.02
N LEU A 77 -13.46 -11.81 5.84
CA LEU A 77 -13.42 -11.48 7.25
C LEU A 77 -13.38 -9.98 7.53
N GLU A 78 -12.66 -9.22 6.71
CA GLU A 78 -12.57 -7.77 6.83
C GLU A 78 -13.91 -7.10 6.51
N LYS A 79 -14.54 -7.50 5.41
CA LYS A 79 -15.85 -7.00 5.00
C LYS A 79 -16.91 -7.26 6.05
N ASP A 80 -17.02 -8.52 6.52
CA ASP A 80 -17.95 -8.93 7.60
C ASP A 80 -17.72 -8.10 8.87
N ALA A 81 -16.45 -7.89 9.24
CA ALA A 81 -16.13 -7.10 10.42
C ALA A 81 -16.45 -5.61 10.24
N CYS A 82 -16.16 -5.03 9.08
CA CYS A 82 -16.49 -3.62 8.80
C CYS A 82 -18.01 -3.40 8.83
N GLU A 83 -18.78 -4.29 8.21
CA GLU A 83 -20.25 -4.24 8.24
C GLU A 83 -20.78 -4.32 9.67
N ALA A 84 -20.31 -5.30 10.47
CA ALA A 84 -20.74 -5.48 11.85
C ALA A 84 -20.36 -4.31 12.78
N LEU A 85 -19.25 -3.61 12.46
CA LEU A 85 -18.74 -2.50 13.27
C LEU A 85 -19.22 -1.12 12.78
N GLY A 86 -19.93 -1.04 11.66
CA GLY A 86 -20.34 0.22 11.04
C GLY A 86 -19.15 1.02 10.46
N LEU A 87 -18.06 0.35 10.07
CA LEU A 87 -16.92 0.94 9.41
C LEU A 87 -17.16 1.01 7.90
N LYS A 88 -16.78 2.12 7.26
CA LYS A 88 -16.82 2.24 5.81
C LYS A 88 -15.61 1.53 5.21
N LEU A 89 -15.82 0.47 4.45
CA LEU A 89 -14.76 -0.21 3.70
C LEU A 89 -14.66 0.40 2.30
N VAL A 90 -13.46 0.85 1.93
CA VAL A 90 -13.16 1.41 0.61
C VAL A 90 -12.03 0.60 -0.03
N ASP A 91 -12.31 0.04 -1.19
CA ASP A 91 -11.33 -0.73 -1.96
C ASP A 91 -10.59 0.18 -2.95
N PHE A 92 -9.27 0.23 -2.81
CA PHE A 92 -8.38 0.94 -3.72
C PHE A 92 -7.15 0.11 -4.03
N THR A 93 -7.25 -0.76 -5.03
CA THR A 93 -6.19 -1.73 -5.32
C THR A 93 -4.95 -1.08 -5.92
N VAL A 94 -3.80 -1.31 -5.26
CA VAL A 94 -2.47 -0.90 -5.73
C VAL A 94 -1.56 -2.13 -5.81
N THR A 95 -0.62 -2.12 -6.74
CA THR A 95 0.39 -3.18 -6.87
C THR A 95 1.71 -2.75 -6.23
N SER A 96 2.47 -3.71 -5.67
CA SER A 96 3.75 -3.42 -5.02
C SER A 96 4.97 -3.60 -5.95
N ARG A 97 4.76 -4.03 -7.19
CA ARG A 97 5.83 -4.39 -8.14
C ARG A 97 5.64 -3.75 -9.51
N GLU A 98 4.85 -2.71 -9.56
CA GLU A 98 4.56 -1.93 -10.75
C GLU A 98 4.72 -0.45 -10.45
N VAL A 99 5.06 0.33 -11.47
CA VAL A 99 4.90 1.79 -11.42
C VAL A 99 3.40 2.08 -11.35
N PRO A 100 2.94 2.94 -10.43
CA PRO A 100 1.52 3.30 -10.38
C PRO A 100 1.03 3.86 -11.71
N SER A 101 -0.13 3.45 -12.17
CA SER A 101 -0.74 4.04 -13.36
C SER A 101 -1.20 5.48 -13.09
N ARG A 102 -1.36 6.29 -14.15
CA ARG A 102 -1.96 7.63 -14.03
C ARG A 102 -3.32 7.58 -13.31
N ALA A 103 -4.14 6.60 -13.65
CA ALA A 103 -5.43 6.39 -13.00
C ALA A 103 -5.30 6.10 -11.50
N GLN A 104 -4.28 5.35 -11.08
CA GLN A 104 -4.03 5.11 -9.66
C GLN A 104 -3.51 6.36 -8.95
N VAL A 105 -2.64 7.15 -9.57
CA VAL A 105 -2.12 8.39 -8.96
C VAL A 105 -3.26 9.40 -8.74
N PHE A 106 -4.05 9.70 -9.77
CA PHE A 106 -5.16 10.66 -9.64
C PHE A 106 -6.36 10.08 -8.88
N GLY A 107 -6.59 8.77 -8.98
CA GLY A 107 -7.58 8.09 -8.14
C GLY A 107 -7.23 8.18 -6.64
N ALA A 108 -5.96 8.15 -6.28
CA ALA A 108 -5.52 8.38 -4.89
C ALA A 108 -5.83 9.81 -4.43
N LYS A 109 -5.63 10.82 -5.28
CA LYS A 109 -6.04 12.21 -4.98
C LYS A 109 -7.52 12.28 -4.64
N THR A 110 -8.38 11.79 -5.55
CA THR A 110 -9.83 11.76 -5.35
C THR A 110 -10.23 10.96 -4.10
N LEU A 111 -9.59 9.80 -3.87
CA LEU A 111 -9.83 9.00 -2.68
C LEU A 111 -9.60 9.82 -1.40
N PHE A 112 -8.44 10.46 -1.28
CA PHE A 112 -8.09 11.24 -0.08
C PHE A 112 -8.92 12.52 0.10
N GLU A 113 -9.54 13.04 -0.95
CA GLU A 113 -10.46 14.16 -0.89
C GLU A 113 -11.87 13.75 -0.44
N THR A 114 -12.27 12.50 -0.71
CA THR A 114 -13.69 12.09 -0.58
C THR A 114 -14.00 11.15 0.58
N ILE A 115 -12.99 10.49 1.17
CA ILE A 115 -13.21 9.58 2.29
C ILE A 115 -13.56 10.31 3.57
N GLU A 116 -14.23 9.60 4.48
CA GLU A 116 -14.48 10.09 5.83
C GLU A 116 -13.32 9.75 6.76
N TYR A 117 -12.76 10.75 7.42
CA TYR A 117 -11.69 10.62 8.39
C TYR A 117 -12.20 10.54 9.84
N PRO A 118 -11.42 9.98 10.80
CA PRO A 118 -10.11 9.35 10.65
C PRO A 118 -10.17 8.02 9.88
N ALA A 119 -9.12 7.72 9.09
CA ALA A 119 -9.06 6.54 8.24
C ALA A 119 -7.86 5.65 8.57
N LEU A 120 -8.04 4.33 8.36
CA LEU A 120 -6.97 3.34 8.41
C LEU A 120 -6.75 2.80 7.01
N MET A 121 -5.51 2.89 6.54
CA MET A 121 -5.09 2.38 5.23
C MET A 121 -4.15 1.19 5.41
N HIS A 122 -4.42 0.08 4.74
CA HIS A 122 -3.60 -1.11 4.90
C HIS A 122 -3.31 -1.85 3.59
N CYS A 123 -2.22 -2.64 3.63
CA CYS A 123 -1.95 -3.69 2.65
C CYS A 123 -1.61 -4.99 3.40
N LYS A 124 -0.92 -5.96 2.81
CA LYS A 124 -0.56 -7.20 3.52
C LYS A 124 0.42 -6.96 4.67
N SER A 125 1.52 -6.24 4.41
CA SER A 125 2.61 -5.98 5.36
C SER A 125 2.61 -4.56 5.94
N GLY A 126 1.84 -3.63 5.36
CA GLY A 126 1.91 -2.21 5.71
C GLY A 126 3.14 -1.49 5.14
N ALA A 127 3.97 -2.15 4.33
CA ALA A 127 5.23 -1.63 3.82
C ALA A 127 5.06 -0.92 2.46
N ASP A 128 4.97 -1.68 1.37
CA ASP A 128 5.13 -1.17 0.01
C ASP A 128 3.91 -0.37 -0.49
N ARG A 129 2.74 -1.04 -0.59
CA ARG A 129 1.49 -0.41 -1.08
C ARG A 129 1.01 0.70 -0.15
N ALA A 130 1.05 0.45 1.15
CA ALA A 130 0.77 1.49 2.14
C ALA A 130 1.81 2.61 2.07
N GLY A 131 3.08 2.29 1.76
CA GLY A 131 4.14 3.26 1.56
C GLY A 131 3.86 4.22 0.41
N VAL A 132 3.66 3.71 -0.81
CA VAL A 132 3.39 4.56 -1.97
C VAL A 132 2.13 5.40 -1.79
N MET A 133 1.08 4.83 -1.20
CA MET A 133 -0.14 5.59 -0.92
C MET A 133 0.06 6.66 0.16
N SER A 134 0.96 6.43 1.13
CA SER A 134 1.34 7.47 2.09
C SER A 134 2.15 8.59 1.46
N VAL A 135 3.00 8.29 0.46
CA VAL A 135 3.68 9.33 -0.34
C VAL A 135 2.64 10.21 -1.06
N LEU A 136 1.67 9.57 -1.73
CA LEU A 136 0.61 10.28 -2.44
C LEU A 136 -0.30 11.07 -1.48
N TYR A 137 -0.57 10.54 -0.29
CA TYR A 137 -1.31 11.26 0.76
C TYR A 137 -0.55 12.49 1.25
N ASP A 138 0.73 12.34 1.58
CA ASP A 138 1.59 13.44 2.01
C ASP A 138 1.62 14.55 0.94
N TYR A 139 1.68 14.18 -0.33
CA TYR A 139 1.68 15.12 -1.44
C TYR A 139 0.32 15.78 -1.67
N PHE A 140 -0.74 14.99 -1.91
CA PHE A 140 -2.04 15.51 -2.31
C PHE A 140 -2.84 16.13 -1.16
N ARG A 141 -2.79 15.52 0.02
CA ARG A 141 -3.62 15.94 1.15
C ARG A 141 -2.89 16.92 2.08
N LEU A 142 -1.60 16.70 2.31
CA LEU A 142 -0.82 17.53 3.21
C LEU A 142 0.02 18.61 2.49
N GLY A 143 0.06 18.62 1.16
CA GLY A 143 0.81 19.58 0.37
C GLY A 143 2.33 19.47 0.52
N LYS A 144 2.85 18.34 1.00
CA LYS A 144 4.29 18.13 1.16
C LYS A 144 4.96 17.90 -0.19
N PRO A 145 6.16 18.43 -0.43
CA PRO A 145 6.90 18.13 -1.65
C PRO A 145 7.25 16.64 -1.70
N ILE A 146 7.31 16.06 -2.90
CA ILE A 146 7.65 14.63 -3.11
C ILE A 146 8.96 14.26 -2.43
N ARG A 147 9.96 15.16 -2.43
CA ARG A 147 11.25 14.97 -1.76
C ARG A 147 11.14 14.65 -0.25
N GLU A 148 10.12 15.14 0.40
CA GLU A 148 9.84 14.83 1.81
C GLU A 148 8.93 13.61 1.93
N ALA A 149 7.91 13.52 1.09
CA ALA A 149 6.91 12.47 1.11
C ALA A 149 7.51 11.08 0.86
N VAL A 150 8.55 10.94 0.04
CA VAL A 150 9.21 9.66 -0.25
C VAL A 150 9.82 8.97 0.98
N LYS A 151 10.01 9.69 2.09
CA LYS A 151 10.43 9.10 3.37
C LYS A 151 9.44 8.06 3.91
N GLN A 152 8.21 8.05 3.40
CA GLN A 152 7.21 7.00 3.66
C GLN A 152 7.59 5.64 3.05
N LEU A 153 8.52 5.60 2.09
CA LEU A 153 9.15 4.40 1.56
C LEU A 153 10.50 4.22 2.26
N SER A 154 10.52 3.58 3.42
CA SER A 154 11.75 3.38 4.20
C SER A 154 11.68 2.13 5.08
N LEU A 155 12.85 1.69 5.55
CA LEU A 155 12.98 0.56 6.48
C LEU A 155 12.22 0.76 7.79
N ARG A 156 11.98 2.00 8.21
CA ARG A 156 11.11 2.30 9.36
C ARG A 156 9.74 1.62 9.24
N TYR A 157 9.23 1.51 8.02
CA TYR A 157 7.94 0.91 7.69
C TYR A 157 8.08 -0.48 7.06
N LEU A 158 9.26 -1.10 7.18
CA LEU A 158 9.61 -2.40 6.58
C LEU A 158 9.64 -2.40 5.05
N HIS A 159 9.71 -1.23 4.41
CA HIS A 159 9.91 -1.15 2.97
C HIS A 159 11.40 -1.29 2.64
N MET A 160 11.71 -2.14 1.65
CA MET A 160 13.07 -2.38 1.16
C MET A 160 13.17 -2.07 -0.32
N SER A 161 13.94 -1.05 -0.68
CA SER A 161 14.17 -0.63 -2.08
C SER A 161 15.02 -1.62 -2.88
N ALA A 162 15.84 -2.44 -2.22
CA ALA A 162 16.77 -3.38 -2.87
C ALA A 162 16.08 -4.54 -3.63
N GLY A 163 14.77 -4.71 -3.53
CA GLY A 163 14.00 -5.78 -4.16
C GLY A 163 13.18 -5.33 -5.37
N LYS A 164 12.29 -6.22 -5.81
CA LYS A 164 11.34 -5.91 -6.90
C LYS A 164 10.39 -4.75 -6.57
N THR A 165 10.21 -4.46 -5.28
CA THR A 165 9.38 -3.35 -4.77
C THR A 165 10.06 -2.00 -4.88
N GLY A 166 11.38 -1.96 -5.10
CA GLY A 166 12.14 -0.73 -5.38
C GLY A 166 11.70 0.02 -6.65
N VAL A 167 10.86 -0.60 -7.48
CA VAL A 167 10.20 0.12 -8.59
C VAL A 167 9.33 1.28 -8.09
N LEU A 168 8.84 1.20 -6.85
CA LEU A 168 8.07 2.29 -6.23
C LEU A 168 8.98 3.48 -5.90
N ASP A 169 10.16 3.21 -5.32
CA ASP A 169 11.19 4.25 -5.08
C ASP A 169 11.62 4.86 -6.39
N TYR A 170 11.96 4.01 -7.38
CA TYR A 170 12.38 4.43 -8.71
C TYR A 170 11.39 5.37 -9.38
N THR A 171 10.09 5.17 -9.16
CA THR A 171 9.05 6.05 -9.70
C THR A 171 9.24 7.50 -9.21
N PHE A 172 9.45 7.71 -7.92
CA PHE A 172 9.64 9.05 -7.37
C PHE A 172 11.04 9.60 -7.62
N GLU A 173 12.08 8.73 -7.64
CA GLU A 173 13.44 9.12 -8.03
C GLU A 173 13.45 9.72 -9.43
N ARG A 174 12.75 9.12 -10.41
CA ARG A 174 12.66 9.67 -11.76
C ARG A 174 12.03 11.07 -11.80
N TYR A 175 10.99 11.31 -11.00
CA TYR A 175 10.43 12.65 -10.88
C TYR A 175 11.45 13.65 -10.31
N LEU A 176 12.09 13.28 -9.20
CA LEU A 176 13.06 14.12 -8.50
C LEU A 176 14.31 14.43 -9.35
N GLU A 177 14.70 13.54 -10.25
CA GLU A 177 15.84 13.72 -11.13
C GLU A 177 15.48 14.50 -12.40
N ASP A 178 14.34 14.21 -13.02
CA ASP A 178 14.04 14.65 -14.39
C ASP A 178 13.12 15.86 -14.46
N ALA A 179 12.21 16.04 -13.53
CA ALA A 179 11.11 17.01 -13.59
C ALA A 179 11.19 18.10 -12.50
N GLU A 180 11.38 17.72 -11.25
CA GLU A 180 11.46 18.67 -10.13
C GLU A 180 12.52 19.76 -10.32
N PRO A 181 13.76 19.47 -10.81
CA PRO A 181 14.77 20.52 -11.04
C PRO A 181 14.40 21.53 -12.13
N LYS A 182 13.43 21.19 -12.97
CA LYS A 182 12.88 22.06 -14.03
C LYS A 182 11.65 22.84 -13.59
N GLY A 183 11.26 22.70 -12.30
CA GLY A 183 10.06 23.34 -11.77
C GLY A 183 8.74 22.72 -12.24
N VAL A 184 8.78 21.49 -12.79
CA VAL A 184 7.57 20.76 -13.21
C VAL A 184 6.92 20.11 -12.00
N SER A 185 5.62 20.31 -11.80
CA SER A 185 4.89 19.66 -10.70
C SER A 185 4.82 18.14 -10.88
N PHE A 186 4.61 17.40 -9.78
CA PHE A 186 4.46 15.95 -9.87
C PHE A 186 3.22 15.57 -10.71
N GLU A 187 2.13 16.31 -10.59
CA GLU A 187 0.91 16.09 -11.38
C GLU A 187 1.16 16.32 -12.88
N ASP A 188 1.82 17.42 -13.26
CA ASP A 188 2.15 17.71 -14.66
C ASP A 188 3.10 16.67 -15.23
N TRP A 189 4.09 16.22 -14.44
CA TRP A 189 4.97 15.15 -14.85
C TRP A 189 4.25 13.83 -15.06
N VAL A 190 3.35 13.44 -14.17
CA VAL A 190 2.53 12.23 -14.32
C VAL A 190 1.63 12.33 -15.55
N MET A 191 1.16 13.52 -15.93
CA MET A 191 0.35 13.73 -17.14
C MET A 191 1.17 13.76 -18.42
N SER A 192 2.47 14.02 -18.35
CA SER A 192 3.35 14.13 -19.52
C SER A 192 3.70 12.77 -20.15
N ASP A 193 4.25 12.79 -21.36
CA ASP A 193 4.76 11.60 -22.05
C ASP A 193 6.00 11.00 -21.37
N ALA A 194 6.68 11.77 -20.49
CA ALA A 194 7.80 11.28 -19.69
C ALA A 194 7.38 10.24 -18.65
N TYR A 195 6.12 10.24 -18.22
CA TYR A 195 5.56 9.23 -17.33
C TYR A 195 5.00 8.06 -18.13
N ASP A 196 5.84 7.08 -18.38
CA ASP A 196 5.49 5.83 -19.08
C ASP A 196 5.73 4.64 -18.14
N PRO A 197 4.70 4.19 -17.39
CA PRO A 197 4.83 3.10 -16.42
C PRO A 197 5.42 1.81 -16.98
N PRO A 198 5.03 1.30 -18.15
CA PRO A 198 5.65 0.13 -18.76
C PRO A 198 7.15 0.31 -19.02
N LYS A 199 7.54 1.43 -19.61
CA LYS A 199 8.95 1.76 -19.90
C LYS A 199 9.76 1.94 -18.62
N MET A 200 9.25 2.72 -17.66
CA MET A 200 9.89 2.92 -16.36
C MET A 200 10.14 1.61 -15.63
N LYS A 201 9.19 0.68 -15.67
CA LYS A 201 9.36 -0.66 -15.10
C LYS A 201 10.43 -1.46 -15.83
N ALA A 202 10.51 -1.39 -17.16
CA ALA A 202 11.54 -2.07 -17.96
C ALA A 202 12.93 -1.52 -17.62
N ASP A 203 13.07 -0.20 -17.52
CA ASP A 203 14.31 0.49 -17.17
C ASP A 203 14.78 0.13 -15.76
N PHE A 204 13.87 0.12 -14.79
CA PHE A 204 14.15 -0.34 -13.41
C PHE A 204 14.66 -1.78 -13.39
N ARG A 205 14.01 -2.69 -14.11
CA ARG A 205 14.41 -4.11 -14.18
C ARG A 205 15.80 -4.26 -14.77
N SER A 206 16.13 -3.53 -15.81
CA SER A 206 17.45 -3.54 -16.44
C SER A 206 18.54 -3.09 -15.47
N LYS A 207 18.35 -1.96 -14.77
CA LYS A 207 19.27 -1.46 -13.73
C LYS A 207 19.46 -2.47 -12.60
N TRP A 208 18.37 -3.03 -12.10
CA TRP A 208 18.40 -3.99 -10.99
C TRP A 208 19.17 -5.27 -11.34
N TRP A 209 18.97 -5.83 -12.55
CA TRP A 209 19.75 -6.98 -13.02
C TRP A 209 21.22 -6.65 -13.21
N GLY A 210 21.53 -5.48 -13.73
CA GLY A 210 22.91 -4.98 -13.88
C GLY A 210 23.64 -4.95 -12.54
N THR A 211 23.04 -4.37 -11.53
CA THR A 211 23.59 -4.30 -10.16
C THR A 211 23.83 -5.68 -9.57
N LEU A 212 22.84 -6.59 -9.66
CA LEU A 212 22.97 -7.97 -9.16
C LEU A 212 24.09 -8.77 -9.84
N LEU A 213 24.27 -8.59 -11.13
CA LEU A 213 25.35 -9.26 -11.88
C LEU A 213 26.71 -8.72 -11.47
N THR A 214 26.84 -7.39 -11.32
CA THR A 214 28.08 -6.75 -10.90
C THR A 214 28.48 -7.17 -9.48
N GLU A 215 27.54 -7.17 -8.53
CA GLU A 215 27.77 -7.63 -7.16
C GLU A 215 28.16 -9.11 -7.07
N LYS A 216 27.57 -9.97 -7.92
CA LYS A 216 27.95 -11.40 -8.00
C LYS A 216 29.32 -11.61 -8.60
N MET A 217 29.73 -10.77 -9.53
CA MET A 217 31.09 -10.83 -10.12
C MET A 217 32.15 -10.37 -9.14
N LEU A 218 31.92 -9.25 -8.42
CA LEU A 218 32.84 -8.71 -7.42
C LEU A 218 33.01 -9.57 -6.17
N LYS A 219 32.02 -10.40 -5.84
CA LYS A 219 32.12 -11.35 -4.70
C LYS A 219 32.84 -12.67 -5.04
N ARG A 220 33.34 -12.81 -6.29
CA ARG A 220 34.09 -13.98 -6.74
C ARG A 220 35.61 -13.72 -6.88
N GLU A 221 36.06 -12.53 -6.58
CA GLU A 221 37.45 -12.16 -6.40
C GLU A 221 37.76 -12.05 -4.88
#